data_3ef59f9394f96665cbafcde1ff6da11a
#
_entry.id   3ef59f9394f96665cbafcde1ff6da11a
#
_cell.length_a   1.000
_cell.length_b   1.000
_cell.length_c   1.000
_cell.angle_alpha   90.00
_cell.angle_beta   90.00
_cell.angle_gamma   90.00
#
_symmetry.space_group_name_H-M   'P 1'
#
loop_
_entity.id
_entity.type
_entity.pdbx_description
1 polymer ?
#
loop_
_entity_poly.entity_id
_entity_poly.type
_entity_poly.pdbx_seq_one_letter_code
_entity_poly.pdbx_strand_id
1 'polypeptide(L)'
;HKPTDEEIKDLVRKWYNQQTDAAILSGFSYEGAPVWLSQENQYNYKAAYDLAVQTDGKTLPVTFKFGTDESPVYRTFETLDELADFYTKAVKHIQEMLENGWKNKDAIDLSKYNA
;
A
#
# COMPACT_ATOMS: atom_id res chain seq x y z
N HIS A 1 3.24 -12.04 -36.05
CA HIS A 1 2.26 -11.07 -35.55
C HIS A 1 2.97 -9.89 -34.91
N LYS A 2 2.67 -8.71 -35.39
CA LYS A 2 3.17 -7.48 -34.77
C LYS A 2 2.08 -6.98 -33.80
N PRO A 3 2.44 -6.61 -32.55
CA PRO A 3 1.48 -6.00 -31.63
C PRO A 3 0.92 -4.71 -32.23
N THR A 4 -0.36 -4.46 -31.99
CA THR A 4 -0.96 -3.17 -32.33
C THR A 4 -0.49 -2.11 -31.34
N ASP A 5 -0.67 -0.83 -31.71
CA ASP A 5 -0.33 0.28 -30.81
C ASP A 5 -1.10 0.17 -29.49
N GLU A 6 -2.38 -0.25 -29.53
CA GLU A 6 -3.19 -0.45 -28.32
C GLU A 6 -2.64 -1.58 -27.46
N GLU A 7 -2.19 -2.68 -28.06
CA GLU A 7 -1.58 -3.79 -27.33
C GLU A 7 -0.31 -3.34 -26.62
N ILE A 8 0.52 -2.55 -27.28
CA ILE A 8 1.74 -2.00 -26.69
C ILE A 8 1.40 -1.06 -25.52
N LYS A 9 0.42 -0.17 -25.69
CA LYS A 9 -0.02 0.74 -24.64
C LYS A 9 -0.56 -0.02 -23.43
N ASP A 10 -1.32 -1.07 -23.64
CA ASP A 10 -1.85 -1.91 -22.56
C ASP A 10 -0.72 -2.62 -21.80
N LEU A 11 0.28 -3.14 -22.49
CA LEU A 11 1.44 -3.76 -21.86
C LEU A 11 2.21 -2.77 -20.99
N VAL A 12 2.40 -1.54 -21.47
CA VAL A 12 3.09 -0.48 -20.73
C VAL A 12 2.29 -0.12 -19.47
N ARG A 13 0.98 0.05 -19.59
CA ARG A 13 0.11 0.36 -18.45
C ARG A 13 0.15 -0.75 -17.40
N LYS A 14 0.07 -2.01 -17.82
CA LYS A 14 0.16 -3.16 -16.91
C LYS A 14 1.48 -3.17 -16.16
N TRP A 15 2.58 -2.91 -16.86
CA TRP A 15 3.89 -2.85 -16.24
C TRP A 15 3.96 -1.80 -15.14
N TYR A 16 3.47 -0.57 -15.39
CA TYR A 16 3.45 0.50 -14.41
C TYR A 16 2.53 0.19 -13.24
N ASN A 17 1.40 -0.44 -13.48
CA ASN A 17 0.49 -0.88 -12.41
C ASN A 17 1.17 -1.92 -11.50
N GLN A 18 1.90 -2.87 -12.07
CA GLN A 18 2.65 -3.86 -11.30
C GLN A 18 3.75 -3.20 -10.46
N GLN A 19 4.44 -2.21 -10.99
CA GLN A 19 5.46 -1.47 -10.24
C GLN A 19 4.84 -0.71 -9.06
N THR A 20 3.70 -0.08 -9.27
CA THR A 20 2.98 0.63 -8.21
C THR A 20 2.52 -0.33 -7.12
N ASP A 21 1.92 -1.46 -7.49
CA ASP A 21 1.47 -2.46 -6.54
C ASP A 21 2.64 -3.02 -5.72
N ALA A 22 3.78 -3.31 -6.36
CA ALA A 22 4.97 -3.77 -5.67
C ALA A 22 5.49 -2.74 -4.67
N ALA A 23 5.48 -1.45 -5.02
CA ALA A 23 5.90 -0.38 -4.13
C ALA A 23 4.97 -0.25 -2.91
N ILE A 24 3.66 -0.41 -3.11
CA ILE A 24 2.69 -0.41 -2.01
C ILE A 24 2.97 -1.59 -1.07
N LEU A 25 3.14 -2.80 -1.62
CA LEU A 25 3.30 -4.02 -0.83
C LEU A 25 4.56 -4.01 0.02
N SER A 26 5.68 -3.57 -0.52
CA SER A 26 6.99 -3.79 0.09
C SER A 26 7.72 -2.52 0.54
N GLY A 27 7.17 -1.35 0.23
CA GLY A 27 7.88 -0.09 0.44
C GLY A 27 7.64 0.59 1.77
N PHE A 28 6.72 0.08 2.59
CA PHE A 28 6.35 0.73 3.84
C PHE A 28 7.07 0.11 5.04
N SER A 29 7.58 0.96 5.91
CA SER A 29 8.13 0.55 7.21
C SER A 29 7.51 1.41 8.32
N TYR A 30 7.27 0.80 9.47
CA TYR A 30 6.77 1.50 10.64
C TYR A 30 7.69 1.20 11.83
N GLU A 31 8.20 2.26 12.45
CA GLU A 31 9.16 2.16 13.57
C GLU A 31 10.34 1.23 13.26
N GLY A 32 10.81 1.25 12.01
CA GLY A 32 11.92 0.44 11.56
C GLY A 32 11.58 -0.99 11.16
N ALA A 33 10.33 -1.41 11.31
CA ALA A 33 9.88 -2.74 10.90
C ALA A 33 9.21 -2.69 9.54
N PRO A 34 9.56 -3.57 8.59
CA PRO A 34 8.88 -3.62 7.31
C PRO A 34 7.44 -4.09 7.50
N VAL A 35 6.51 -3.40 6.82
CA VAL A 35 5.07 -3.70 6.88
C VAL A 35 4.61 -4.10 5.49
N TRP A 36 4.07 -5.32 5.38
CA TRP A 36 3.56 -5.84 4.13
C TRP A 36 2.12 -5.36 3.94
N LEU A 37 1.89 -4.53 2.93
CA LEU A 37 0.58 -3.91 2.68
C LEU A 37 -0.21 -4.66 1.60
N SER A 38 -0.42 -5.98 1.78
CA SER A 38 -1.35 -6.72 0.96
C SER A 38 -2.78 -6.19 1.15
N GLN A 39 -3.68 -6.47 0.22
CA GLN A 39 -5.08 -6.04 0.35
C GLN A 39 -5.71 -6.60 1.61
N GLU A 40 -5.39 -7.85 1.96
CA GLU A 40 -5.87 -8.47 3.20
C GLU A 40 -5.38 -7.71 4.43
N ASN A 41 -4.10 -7.39 4.48
CA ASN A 41 -3.53 -6.63 5.61
C ASN A 41 -4.10 -5.21 5.69
N GLN A 42 -4.25 -4.54 4.56
CA GLN A 42 -4.89 -3.22 4.51
C GLN A 42 -6.31 -3.26 5.07
N TYR A 43 -7.07 -4.28 4.68
CA TYR A 43 -8.43 -4.47 5.20
C TYR A 43 -8.42 -4.71 6.71
N ASN A 44 -7.53 -5.55 7.19
CA ASN A 44 -7.42 -5.85 8.62
C ASN A 44 -7.06 -4.61 9.45
N TYR A 45 -6.13 -3.80 8.95
CA TYR A 45 -5.75 -2.55 9.63
C TYR A 45 -6.90 -1.56 9.65
N LYS A 46 -7.60 -1.43 8.54
CA LYS A 46 -8.77 -0.56 8.44
C LYS A 46 -9.88 -1.01 9.38
N ALA A 47 -10.19 -2.30 9.39
CA ALA A 47 -11.23 -2.86 10.25
C ALA A 47 -10.91 -2.64 11.74
N ALA A 48 -9.67 -2.89 12.14
CA ALA A 48 -9.23 -2.67 13.52
C ALA A 48 -9.31 -1.19 13.91
N TYR A 49 -8.89 -0.30 13.01
CA TYR A 49 -8.95 1.15 13.25
C TYR A 49 -10.40 1.63 13.33
N ASP A 50 -11.23 1.26 12.37
CA ASP A 50 -12.64 1.68 12.34
C ASP A 50 -13.38 1.22 13.60
N LEU A 51 -13.15 -0.01 14.03
CA LEU A 51 -13.78 -0.55 15.24
C LEU A 51 -13.29 0.17 16.49
N ALA A 52 -12.01 0.48 16.57
CA ALA A 52 -11.45 1.25 17.68
C ALA A 52 -12.06 2.65 17.76
N VAL A 53 -12.25 3.31 16.61
CA VAL A 53 -12.89 4.63 16.56
C VAL A 53 -14.36 4.54 16.99
N GLN A 54 -15.10 3.56 16.47
CA GLN A 54 -16.52 3.38 16.78
C GLN A 54 -16.78 3.07 18.24
N THR A 55 -15.84 2.36 18.88
CA THR A 55 -15.98 1.96 20.29
C THR A 55 -15.24 2.88 21.25
N ASP A 56 -14.70 4.00 20.75
CA ASP A 56 -13.92 4.96 21.53
C ASP A 56 -12.75 4.30 22.27
N GLY A 57 -12.04 3.43 21.54
CA GLY A 57 -10.85 2.74 22.03
C GLY A 57 -11.12 1.49 22.88
N LYS A 58 -12.36 1.05 23.01
CA LYS A 58 -12.70 -0.11 23.86
C LYS A 58 -12.19 -1.44 23.32
N THR A 59 -11.89 -1.51 22.02
CA THR A 59 -11.34 -2.73 21.41
C THR A 59 -9.82 -2.83 21.56
N LEU A 60 -9.16 -1.80 22.06
CA LEU A 60 -7.73 -1.80 22.28
C LEU A 60 -7.37 -2.54 23.59
N PRO A 61 -6.20 -3.15 23.71
CA PRO A 61 -5.10 -3.12 22.73
C PRO A 61 -5.31 -4.08 21.55
N VAL A 62 -4.69 -3.76 20.41
CA VAL A 62 -4.61 -4.66 19.27
C VAL A 62 -3.14 -4.89 18.91
N THR A 63 -2.82 -6.10 18.48
CA THR A 63 -1.46 -6.46 18.09
C THR A 63 -1.42 -6.85 16.61
N PHE A 64 -0.49 -6.26 15.87
CA PHE A 64 -0.22 -6.63 14.49
C PHE A 64 1.15 -7.28 14.37
N LYS A 65 1.30 -8.14 13.39
CA LYS A 65 2.56 -8.77 13.05
C LYS A 65 3.19 -8.03 11.87
N PHE A 66 4.35 -7.45 12.10
CA PHE A 66 5.19 -6.82 11.09
C PHE A 66 6.45 -7.65 10.84
N GLY A 67 7.32 -7.16 10.01
CA GLY A 67 8.58 -7.82 9.70
C GLY A 67 8.41 -8.89 8.64
N THR A 68 9.22 -9.92 8.72
CA THR A 68 9.20 -11.04 7.79
C THR A 68 8.85 -12.33 8.53
N ASP A 69 8.56 -13.39 7.78
CA ASP A 69 8.28 -14.71 8.40
C ASP A 69 9.51 -15.23 9.18
N GLU A 70 10.71 -14.86 8.74
CA GLU A 70 11.96 -15.25 9.41
C GLU A 70 12.28 -14.38 10.62
N SER A 71 11.85 -13.10 10.58
CA SER A 71 12.08 -12.12 11.63
C SER A 71 10.79 -11.36 11.93
N PRO A 72 9.81 -11.99 12.56
CA PRO A 72 8.54 -11.31 12.87
C PRO A 72 8.73 -10.25 13.95
N VAL A 73 8.03 -9.14 13.80
CA VAL A 73 7.99 -8.06 14.79
C VAL A 73 6.51 -7.86 15.17
N TYR A 74 6.19 -8.04 16.43
CA TYR A 74 4.85 -7.82 16.93
C TYR A 74 4.75 -6.45 17.55
N ARG A 75 3.78 -5.65 17.11
CA ARG A 75 3.55 -4.31 17.63
C ARG A 75 2.15 -4.22 18.22
N THR A 76 2.09 -3.88 19.49
CA THR A 76 0.82 -3.70 20.20
C THR A 76 0.48 -2.21 20.28
N PHE A 77 -0.73 -1.87 19.87
CA PHE A 77 -1.26 -0.52 19.93
C PHE A 77 -2.24 -0.45 21.11
N GLU A 78 -1.88 0.30 22.13
CA GLU A 78 -2.66 0.39 23.35
C GLU A 78 -3.64 1.55 23.35
N THR A 79 -3.35 2.61 22.59
CA THR A 79 -4.19 3.80 22.51
C THR A 79 -4.69 4.03 21.11
N LEU A 80 -5.79 4.75 20.99
CA LEU A 80 -6.34 5.13 19.70
C LEU A 80 -5.36 6.03 18.93
N ASP A 81 -4.65 6.92 19.62
CA ASP A 81 -3.67 7.81 19.00
C ASP A 81 -2.51 7.03 18.36
N GLU A 82 -2.03 5.99 19.03
CA GLU A 82 -0.98 5.11 18.47
C GLU A 82 -1.46 4.40 17.20
N LEU A 83 -2.66 3.84 17.26
CA LEU A 83 -3.25 3.14 16.12
C LEU A 83 -3.53 4.11 14.97
N ALA A 84 -4.01 5.30 15.27
CA ALA A 84 -4.26 6.34 14.27
C ALA A 84 -2.97 6.78 13.59
N ASP A 85 -1.86 6.92 14.32
CA ASP A 85 -0.56 7.26 13.76
C ASP A 85 -0.11 6.23 12.74
N PHE A 86 -0.18 4.95 13.10
CA PHE A 86 0.16 3.86 12.19
C PHE A 86 -0.72 3.85 10.95
N TYR A 87 -2.03 3.88 11.14
CA TYR A 87 -2.99 3.78 10.03
C TYR A 87 -2.86 4.98 9.08
N THR A 88 -2.71 6.18 9.62
CA THR A 88 -2.52 7.39 8.82
C THR A 88 -1.25 7.30 7.96
N LYS A 89 -0.15 6.83 8.54
CA LYS A 89 1.10 6.65 7.81
C LYS A 89 0.98 5.59 6.73
N ALA A 90 0.30 4.50 7.01
CA ALA A 90 0.07 3.44 6.03
C ALA A 90 -0.76 3.94 4.84
N VAL A 91 -1.86 4.64 5.11
CA VAL A 91 -2.73 5.20 4.07
C VAL A 91 -1.98 6.25 3.25
N LYS A 92 -1.20 7.09 3.91
CA LYS A 92 -0.39 8.10 3.23
C LYS A 92 0.63 7.47 2.29
N HIS A 93 1.30 6.40 2.73
CA HIS A 93 2.23 5.65 1.89
C HIS A 93 1.53 5.10 0.64
N ILE A 94 0.37 4.47 0.82
CA ILE A 94 -0.42 3.93 -0.29
C ILE A 94 -0.77 5.04 -1.29
N GLN A 95 -1.26 6.17 -0.81
CA GLN A 95 -1.61 7.30 -1.65
C GLN A 95 -0.40 7.86 -2.40
N GLU A 96 0.74 8.01 -1.73
CA GLU A 96 1.96 8.49 -2.36
C GLU A 96 2.43 7.56 -3.48
N MET A 97 2.35 6.24 -3.26
CA MET A 97 2.73 5.27 -4.30
C MET A 97 1.76 5.30 -5.48
N LEU A 98 0.47 5.45 -5.22
CA LEU A 98 -0.52 5.60 -6.28
C LEU A 98 -0.31 6.89 -7.08
N GLU A 99 -0.10 8.01 -6.40
CA GLU A 99 0.18 9.29 -7.05
C GLU A 99 1.44 9.24 -7.90
N ASN A 100 2.50 8.64 -7.39
CA ASN A 100 3.74 8.45 -8.15
C ASN A 100 3.51 7.54 -9.36
N GLY A 101 2.73 6.49 -9.21
CA GLY A 101 2.35 5.63 -10.31
C GLY A 101 1.56 6.37 -11.39
N TRP A 102 0.59 7.19 -10.99
CA TRP A 102 -0.20 8.00 -11.92
C TRP A 102 0.67 9.03 -12.64
N LYS A 103 1.55 9.73 -11.93
CA LYS A 103 2.48 10.68 -12.53
C LYS A 103 3.40 10.00 -13.55
N ASN A 104 3.92 8.84 -13.22
CA ASN A 104 4.78 8.08 -14.12
C ASN A 104 4.02 7.65 -15.38
N LYS A 105 2.78 7.19 -15.23
CA LYS A 105 1.92 6.83 -16.37
C LYS A 105 1.59 8.04 -17.24
N ASP A 106 1.24 9.16 -16.61
CA ASP A 106 0.85 10.38 -17.31
C ASP A 106 2.05 11.03 -18.01
N ALA A 107 3.25 10.86 -17.46
CA ALA A 107 4.46 11.36 -18.06
C ALA A 107 4.93 10.56 -19.28
N ILE A 108 4.36 9.37 -19.51
CA ILE A 108 4.71 8.55 -20.67
C ILE A 108 4.14 9.20 -21.92
N ASP A 109 5.03 9.47 -22.88
CA ASP A 109 4.60 9.88 -24.20
C ASP A 109 4.21 8.64 -25.00
N LEU A 110 2.94 8.30 -24.95
CA LEU A 110 2.41 7.13 -25.64
C LEU A 110 2.43 7.28 -27.15
N SER A 111 2.68 8.49 -27.68
CA SER A 111 2.81 8.70 -29.11
C SER A 111 4.00 7.97 -29.70
N LYS A 112 5.01 7.67 -28.88
CA LYS A 112 6.18 6.88 -29.31
C LYS A 112 5.80 5.45 -29.73
N TYR A 113 4.65 4.97 -29.30
CA TYR A 113 4.17 3.63 -29.59
C TYR A 113 3.12 3.62 -30.69
N ASN A 114 2.81 4.76 -31.26
CA ASN A 114 1.92 4.88 -32.42
C ASN A 114 2.73 4.73 -33.69
N ALA A 115 2.24 3.89 -34.56
CA ALA A 115 2.88 3.72 -35.86
C ALA A 115 2.72 4.95 -36.75
#